data_d637bd6d3551058a92a54dc0b3c30a08
#
_entry.id   d637bd6d3551058a92a54dc0b3c30a08
#
_cell.length_a   1.000
_cell.length_b   1.000
_cell.length_c   1.000
_cell.angle_alpha   90.00
_cell.angle_beta   90.00
_cell.angle_gamma   90.00
#
_symmetry.space_group_name_H-M   'P 1'
#
loop_
_entity.id
_entity.type
_entity.pdbx_description
1 polymer ?
#
loop_
_entity_poly.entity_id
_entity_poly.type
_entity_poly.pdbx_seq_one_letter_code
_entity_poly.pdbx_strand_id
1 'polypeptide(L)'
;MNIRKNLSVVAMLFCALIVNAQKLTSPDGNLEMNFSLDGKGAPMYELSYKGKTVIKPSKLGLELKKEDANKHTDFEWKEVKDASTLDIKTNLYDGFKIEKTEITSFDETWKPVWGEEKEIRNHYNQLAVTLAQPKNNRYIIIEFRLFNDGLGFRYDFPQQPNLNYFIIKEERSQFAMTGDHKAFWIPGDYDTQEYDYTDSRLSEIRGLMKDAITPNSSQTPFS
;
A
#
# COMPACT_ATOMS: atom_id res chain seq x y z
N MET A 1 48.44 45.25 -21.47
CA MET A 1 47.62 44.22 -22.12
C MET A 1 46.87 43.46 -21.03
N ASN A 2 45.63 43.95 -20.77
CA ASN A 2 44.82 43.42 -19.64
C ASN A 2 43.83 42.37 -20.16
N ILE A 3 44.06 41.11 -19.80
CA ILE A 3 43.14 40.00 -20.08
C ILE A 3 42.11 39.97 -18.97
N ARG A 4 40.89 40.40 -19.25
CA ARG A 4 39.73 40.23 -18.38
C ARG A 4 39.24 38.77 -18.51
N LYS A 5 39.35 37.98 -17.43
CA LYS A 5 38.73 36.67 -17.32
C LYS A 5 37.26 36.84 -17.02
N ASN A 6 36.40 36.53 -17.96
CA ASN A 6 34.96 36.39 -17.77
C ASN A 6 34.68 35.09 -17.04
N LEU A 7 34.27 35.20 -15.78
CA LEU A 7 33.80 34.06 -14.97
C LEU A 7 32.27 33.95 -15.19
N SER A 8 31.88 33.04 -16.08
CA SER A 8 30.44 32.71 -16.25
C SER A 8 30.00 31.84 -15.08
N VAL A 9 29.21 32.44 -14.15
CA VAL A 9 28.51 31.69 -13.10
C VAL A 9 27.28 31.04 -13.74
N VAL A 10 27.34 29.73 -13.96
CA VAL A 10 26.16 28.92 -14.32
C VAL A 10 25.37 28.69 -13.04
N ALA A 11 24.31 29.45 -12.85
CA ALA A 11 23.32 29.20 -11.78
C ALA A 11 22.51 27.96 -12.17
N MET A 12 22.82 26.80 -11.58
CA MET A 12 21.94 25.64 -11.63
C MET A 12 20.69 25.95 -10.81
N LEU A 13 19.59 26.22 -11.51
CA LEU A 13 18.27 26.31 -10.92
C LEU A 13 17.85 24.91 -10.50
N PHE A 14 18.06 24.53 -9.26
CA PHE A 14 17.45 23.36 -8.66
C PHE A 14 15.94 23.64 -8.53
N CYS A 15 15.18 23.18 -9.52
CA CYS A 15 13.73 23.09 -9.42
C CYS A 15 13.43 22.02 -8.36
N ALA A 16 13.28 22.42 -7.10
CA ALA A 16 12.74 21.58 -6.05
C ALA A 16 11.31 21.21 -6.48
N LEU A 17 11.11 19.99 -6.97
CA LEU A 17 9.79 19.41 -7.11
C LEU A 17 9.18 19.41 -5.71
N ILE A 18 8.20 20.26 -5.47
CA ILE A 18 7.40 20.24 -4.25
C ILE A 18 6.62 18.92 -4.31
N VAL A 19 7.20 17.89 -3.74
CA VAL A 19 6.48 16.66 -3.43
C VAL A 19 5.53 17.06 -2.31
N ASN A 20 4.24 17.17 -2.61
CA ASN A 20 3.21 17.37 -1.60
C ASN A 20 3.09 16.10 -0.76
N ALA A 21 4.00 15.90 0.17
CA ALA A 21 3.92 14.82 1.13
C ALA A 21 2.78 15.12 2.12
N GLN A 22 1.88 14.15 2.31
CA GLN A 22 0.80 14.22 3.28
C GLN A 22 1.27 13.52 4.54
N LYS A 23 1.29 14.25 5.65
CA LYS A 23 1.76 13.76 6.94
C LYS A 23 0.59 13.35 7.83
N LEU A 24 0.70 12.17 8.46
CA LEU A 24 -0.19 11.69 9.51
C LEU A 24 0.64 11.34 10.75
N THR A 25 0.17 11.72 11.94
CA THR A 25 0.80 11.34 13.21
C THR A 25 -0.15 10.50 14.04
N SER A 26 0.41 9.59 14.85
CA SER A 26 -0.38 8.86 15.86
C SER A 26 -0.96 9.82 16.91
N PRO A 27 -2.02 9.42 17.65
CA PRO A 27 -2.59 10.25 18.71
C PRO A 27 -1.60 10.73 19.76
N ASP A 28 -0.60 9.90 20.08
CA ASP A 28 0.49 10.25 21.03
C ASP A 28 1.68 10.98 20.38
N GLY A 29 1.65 11.18 19.04
CA GLY A 29 2.69 11.85 18.27
C GLY A 29 3.99 11.08 18.08
N ASN A 30 4.09 9.81 18.51
CA ASN A 30 5.32 9.03 18.44
C ASN A 30 5.53 8.39 17.05
N LEU A 31 4.45 7.97 16.39
CA LEU A 31 4.49 7.47 15.01
C LEU A 31 4.16 8.61 14.03
N GLU A 32 4.89 8.62 12.93
CA GLU A 32 4.70 9.56 11.83
C GLU A 32 4.73 8.79 10.51
N MET A 33 3.69 8.94 9.71
CA MET A 33 3.59 8.40 8.37
C MET A 33 3.54 9.55 7.37
N ASN A 34 4.34 9.45 6.31
CA ASN A 34 4.31 10.39 5.19
C ASN A 34 3.84 9.64 3.94
N PHE A 35 2.82 10.19 3.28
CA PHE A 35 2.33 9.71 1.99
C PHE A 35 2.77 10.67 0.88
N SER A 36 3.16 10.12 -0.28
CA SER A 36 3.55 10.91 -1.45
C SER A 36 3.28 10.15 -2.75
N LEU A 37 3.43 10.82 -3.88
CA LEU A 37 3.50 10.19 -5.20
C LEU A 37 4.93 10.34 -5.75
N ASP A 38 5.45 9.27 -6.36
CA ASP A 38 6.71 9.36 -7.11
C ASP A 38 6.55 10.13 -8.44
N GLY A 39 7.65 10.34 -9.17
CA GLY A 39 7.65 11.07 -10.45
C GLY A 39 6.79 10.43 -11.56
N LYS A 40 6.33 9.18 -11.37
CA LYS A 40 5.40 8.49 -12.26
C LYS A 40 3.97 8.48 -11.74
N GLY A 41 3.71 9.08 -10.58
CA GLY A 41 2.42 9.07 -9.92
C GLY A 41 2.13 7.74 -9.22
N ALA A 42 3.15 6.99 -8.80
CA ALA A 42 2.97 5.81 -7.97
C ALA A 42 2.81 6.22 -6.51
N PRO A 43 1.79 5.70 -5.79
CA PRO A 43 1.61 5.96 -4.38
C PRO A 43 2.74 5.38 -3.55
N MET A 44 3.24 6.15 -2.59
CA MET A 44 4.32 5.77 -1.69
C MET A 44 4.01 6.20 -0.27
N TYR A 45 4.46 5.42 0.68
CA TYR A 45 4.42 5.77 2.10
C TYR A 45 5.74 5.43 2.79
N GLU A 46 5.99 6.09 3.90
CA GLU A 46 7.08 5.77 4.82
C GLU A 46 6.60 5.93 6.26
N LEU A 47 7.22 5.22 7.19
CA LEU A 47 6.86 5.25 8.60
C LEU A 47 8.08 5.48 9.47
N SER A 48 7.95 6.36 10.45
CA SER A 48 8.95 6.58 11.49
C SER A 48 8.36 6.49 12.89
N TYR A 49 9.16 6.09 13.86
CA TYR A 49 8.84 6.06 15.28
C TYR A 49 9.87 6.90 16.04
N LYS A 50 9.41 7.95 16.73
CA LYS A 50 10.25 8.90 17.46
C LYS A 50 11.43 9.41 16.60
N GLY A 51 11.14 9.76 15.35
CA GLY A 51 12.10 10.26 14.37
C GLY A 51 13.05 9.23 13.77
N LYS A 52 12.92 7.93 14.12
CA LYS A 52 13.71 6.84 13.50
C LYS A 52 12.85 6.14 12.45
N THR A 53 13.38 5.99 11.24
CA THR A 53 12.70 5.25 10.16
C THR A 53 12.46 3.81 10.59
N VAL A 54 11.23 3.33 10.42
CA VAL A 54 10.78 1.94 10.62
C VAL A 54 10.53 1.28 9.27
N ILE A 55 9.78 1.95 8.40
CA ILE A 55 9.53 1.54 7.01
C ILE A 55 10.10 2.63 6.11
N LYS A 56 11.03 2.26 5.23
CA LYS A 56 11.58 3.14 4.19
C LYS A 56 10.53 3.42 3.13
N PRO A 57 10.70 4.42 2.24
CA PRO A 57 9.77 4.70 1.17
C PRO A 57 9.35 3.42 0.43
N SER A 58 8.08 3.08 0.52
CA SER A 58 7.47 1.83 0.06
C SER A 58 6.32 2.14 -0.88
N LYS A 59 6.21 1.40 -1.97
CA LYS A 59 5.17 1.59 -2.99
C LYS A 59 3.88 0.90 -2.60
N LEU A 60 2.77 1.45 -3.06
CA LEU A 60 1.44 0.88 -2.97
C LEU A 60 0.83 0.76 -4.37
N GLY A 61 -0.15 -0.12 -4.51
CA GLY A 61 -0.91 -0.27 -5.74
C GLY A 61 -1.25 -1.71 -6.06
N LEU A 62 -2.04 -1.87 -7.11
CA LEU A 62 -2.57 -3.15 -7.55
C LEU A 62 -2.32 -3.32 -9.04
N GLU A 63 -2.06 -4.54 -9.47
CA GLU A 63 -2.10 -4.93 -10.88
C GLU A 63 -3.40 -5.68 -11.15
N LEU A 64 -4.14 -5.25 -12.15
CA LEU A 64 -5.38 -5.88 -12.54
C LEU A 64 -5.14 -6.92 -13.64
N LYS A 65 -5.97 -7.97 -13.69
CA LYS A 65 -5.98 -8.89 -14.82
C LYS A 65 -6.59 -8.22 -16.06
N LYS A 66 -6.00 -8.53 -17.21
CA LYS A 66 -6.60 -8.27 -18.51
C LYS A 66 -7.38 -9.52 -18.91
N GLU A 67 -8.54 -9.72 -18.32
CA GLU A 67 -9.39 -10.86 -18.68
C GLU A 67 -10.67 -10.40 -19.34
N ASP A 68 -11.08 -11.16 -20.37
CA ASP A 68 -12.43 -11.17 -20.90
C ASP A 68 -13.37 -11.72 -19.81
N ALA A 69 -14.23 -10.90 -19.27
CA ALA A 69 -15.24 -11.30 -18.30
C ALA A 69 -16.15 -12.44 -18.82
N ASN A 70 -16.13 -12.70 -20.13
CA ASN A 70 -16.89 -13.75 -20.80
C ASN A 70 -16.29 -15.17 -20.67
N LYS A 71 -15.10 -15.32 -20.07
CA LYS A 71 -14.43 -16.63 -19.94
C LYS A 71 -14.70 -17.36 -18.63
N HIS A 72 -15.33 -16.74 -17.66
CA HIS A 72 -15.73 -17.41 -16.43
C HIS A 72 -17.13 -18.03 -16.61
N THR A 73 -17.17 -19.25 -17.17
CA THR A 73 -18.41 -20.00 -17.43
C THR A 73 -18.97 -20.70 -16.18
N ASP A 74 -18.29 -20.65 -15.04
CA ASP A 74 -18.65 -21.43 -13.84
C ASP A 74 -19.54 -20.69 -12.84
N PHE A 75 -19.80 -19.41 -13.05
CA PHE A 75 -20.79 -18.64 -12.30
C PHE A 75 -21.78 -17.99 -13.25
N GLU A 76 -23.07 -18.13 -12.96
CA GLU A 76 -24.17 -17.51 -13.70
C GLU A 76 -24.18 -15.97 -13.56
N TRP A 77 -23.15 -15.29 -14.04
CA TRP A 77 -23.07 -13.83 -14.12
C TRP A 77 -23.82 -13.34 -15.37
N LYS A 78 -25.13 -13.56 -15.41
CA LYS A 78 -25.98 -13.14 -16.55
C LYS A 78 -26.06 -11.61 -16.74
N GLU A 79 -25.58 -10.82 -15.80
CA GLU A 79 -25.74 -9.35 -15.80
C GLU A 79 -24.49 -8.56 -16.23
N VAL A 80 -23.37 -9.18 -16.53
CA VAL A 80 -22.10 -8.48 -16.88
C VAL A 80 -21.86 -8.47 -18.39
N LYS A 81 -22.92 -8.42 -19.21
CA LYS A 81 -22.79 -8.37 -20.68
C LYS A 81 -22.03 -7.16 -21.19
N ASP A 82 -21.93 -6.07 -20.43
CA ASP A 82 -21.28 -4.83 -20.85
C ASP A 82 -19.83 -4.66 -20.35
N ALA A 83 -19.33 -5.52 -19.47
CA ALA A 83 -17.97 -5.42 -18.97
C ALA A 83 -16.90 -5.94 -19.96
N SER A 84 -17.31 -6.70 -20.98
CA SER A 84 -16.41 -7.32 -21.98
C SER A 84 -15.79 -6.35 -22.98
N THR A 85 -16.31 -5.13 -23.06
CA THR A 85 -15.85 -4.10 -24.03
C THR A 85 -14.89 -3.07 -23.43
N LEU A 86 -14.67 -3.09 -22.11
CA LEU A 86 -13.76 -2.16 -21.46
C LEU A 86 -12.30 -2.61 -21.68
N ASP A 87 -11.52 -1.79 -22.40
CA ASP A 87 -10.06 -1.90 -22.44
C ASP A 87 -9.50 -1.56 -21.04
N ILE A 88 -9.62 -2.51 -20.11
CA ILE A 88 -9.17 -2.34 -18.74
C ILE A 88 -7.66 -2.15 -18.75
N LYS A 89 -7.21 -0.95 -18.43
CA LYS A 89 -5.81 -0.71 -18.15
C LYS A 89 -5.46 -1.41 -16.84
N THR A 90 -4.47 -2.29 -16.89
CA THR A 90 -4.10 -3.17 -15.77
C THR A 90 -3.36 -2.44 -14.64
N ASN A 91 -2.78 -1.26 -14.92
CA ASN A 91 -1.97 -0.52 -13.97
C ASN A 91 -2.81 0.30 -12.98
N LEU A 92 -3.04 -0.22 -11.82
CA LEU A 92 -3.62 0.52 -10.68
C LEU A 92 -2.53 0.77 -9.62
N TYR A 93 -1.32 1.08 -10.06
CA TYR A 93 -0.13 1.29 -9.23
C TYR A 93 0.69 2.53 -9.62
N ASP A 94 0.32 3.24 -10.71
CA ASP A 94 0.98 4.47 -11.16
C ASP A 94 0.04 5.41 -11.93
N GLY A 95 0.55 6.53 -12.40
CA GLY A 95 -0.22 7.52 -13.18
C GLY A 95 -1.24 8.30 -12.37
N PHE A 96 -1.17 8.24 -11.05
CA PHE A 96 -2.08 8.95 -10.16
C PHE A 96 -1.70 10.42 -9.96
N LYS A 97 -2.72 11.19 -9.61
CA LYS A 97 -2.63 12.52 -9.01
C LYS A 97 -3.47 12.52 -7.74
N ILE A 98 -3.00 13.23 -6.72
CA ILE A 98 -3.80 13.47 -5.52
C ILE A 98 -4.91 14.44 -5.90
N GLU A 99 -6.16 14.01 -5.73
CA GLU A 99 -7.34 14.84 -5.97
C GLU A 99 -7.83 15.48 -4.66
N LYS A 100 -7.84 14.69 -3.59
CA LYS A 100 -8.30 15.13 -2.27
C LYS A 100 -7.57 14.40 -1.16
N THR A 101 -7.39 15.07 -0.03
CA THR A 101 -6.92 14.47 1.21
C THR A 101 -7.81 14.90 2.36
N GLU A 102 -8.09 13.98 3.28
CA GLU A 102 -8.86 14.24 4.50
C GLU A 102 -8.16 13.62 5.69
N ILE A 103 -8.00 14.38 6.75
CA ILE A 103 -7.48 13.91 8.04
C ILE A 103 -8.61 13.95 9.06
N THR A 104 -8.83 12.85 9.74
CA THR A 104 -9.82 12.69 10.80
C THR A 104 -9.21 12.00 12.00
N SER A 105 -9.86 12.09 13.15
CA SER A 105 -9.49 11.37 14.37
C SER A 105 -10.69 10.59 14.90
N PHE A 106 -10.43 9.44 15.51
CA PHE A 106 -11.43 8.59 16.10
C PHE A 106 -10.96 8.11 17.46
N ASP A 107 -11.84 8.12 18.45
CA ASP A 107 -11.58 7.65 19.81
C ASP A 107 -12.86 7.07 20.41
N GLU A 108 -12.89 5.76 20.57
CA GLU A 108 -14.00 5.03 21.15
C GLU A 108 -13.49 3.90 22.05
N THR A 109 -14.16 3.67 23.16
CA THR A 109 -13.92 2.50 24.01
C THR A 109 -15.16 1.63 24.02
N TRP A 110 -15.00 0.36 23.69
CA TRP A 110 -16.08 -0.62 23.71
C TRP A 110 -15.75 -1.82 24.60
N LYS A 111 -16.79 -2.52 25.03
CA LYS A 111 -16.67 -3.71 25.89
C LYS A 111 -16.98 -4.95 25.07
N PRO A 112 -16.02 -5.86 24.88
CA PRO A 112 -16.29 -7.14 24.24
C PRO A 112 -17.22 -7.99 25.11
N VAL A 113 -18.01 -8.85 24.46
CA VAL A 113 -18.90 -9.77 25.16
C VAL A 113 -18.10 -10.80 25.98
N TRP A 114 -16.95 -11.20 25.45
CA TRP A 114 -15.98 -12.09 26.08
C TRP A 114 -14.59 -11.79 25.51
N GLY A 115 -13.53 -12.20 26.22
CA GLY A 115 -12.15 -11.95 25.81
C GLY A 115 -11.25 -11.72 27.04
N GLU A 116 -9.98 -11.52 26.78
CA GLU A 116 -8.99 -11.26 27.83
C GLU A 116 -9.08 -9.84 28.37
N GLU A 117 -9.46 -8.89 27.53
CA GLU A 117 -9.57 -7.48 27.87
C GLU A 117 -11.01 -7.10 28.20
N LYS A 118 -11.21 -6.34 29.27
CA LYS A 118 -12.53 -5.83 29.67
C LYS A 118 -13.01 -4.67 28.82
N GLU A 119 -12.10 -3.89 28.30
CA GLU A 119 -12.35 -2.70 27.51
C GLU A 119 -11.29 -2.60 26.43
N ILE A 120 -11.71 -2.32 25.20
CA ILE A 120 -10.81 -2.12 24.06
C ILE A 120 -11.00 -0.68 23.57
N ARG A 121 -9.92 0.10 23.61
CA ARG A 121 -9.91 1.45 23.06
C ARG A 121 -9.48 1.43 21.61
N ASN A 122 -10.33 1.93 20.72
CA ASN A 122 -10.05 2.14 19.30
C ASN A 122 -9.76 3.63 19.10
N HIS A 123 -8.47 4.00 19.11
CA HIS A 123 -8.02 5.37 19.05
C HIS A 123 -6.95 5.54 17.96
N TYR A 124 -7.29 6.29 16.92
CA TYR A 124 -6.40 6.52 15.79
C TYR A 124 -6.62 7.88 15.12
N ASN A 125 -5.62 8.33 14.39
CA ASN A 125 -5.78 9.36 13.37
C ASN A 125 -5.82 8.69 12.00
N GLN A 126 -6.66 9.20 11.09
CA GLN A 126 -6.85 8.66 9.74
C GLN A 126 -6.50 9.69 8.69
N LEU A 127 -5.81 9.26 7.64
CA LEU A 127 -5.63 9.99 6.39
C LEU A 127 -6.32 9.21 5.27
N ALA A 128 -7.29 9.83 4.61
CA ALA A 128 -7.88 9.34 3.38
C ALA A 128 -7.32 10.15 2.20
N VAL A 129 -6.75 9.44 1.21
CA VAL A 129 -6.18 10.05 0.00
C VAL A 129 -6.95 9.57 -1.21
N THR A 130 -7.69 10.48 -1.86
CA THR A 130 -8.33 10.21 -3.14
C THR A 130 -7.31 10.41 -4.26
N LEU A 131 -7.08 9.36 -5.02
CA LEU A 131 -6.13 9.27 -6.12
C LEU A 131 -6.86 9.12 -7.44
N ALA A 132 -6.74 10.09 -8.32
CA ALA A 132 -7.30 10.03 -9.68
C ALA A 132 -6.23 9.58 -10.68
N GLN A 133 -6.61 8.70 -11.61
CA GLN A 133 -5.85 8.38 -12.82
C GLN A 133 -6.48 9.06 -14.04
N PRO A 134 -6.09 10.27 -14.42
CA PRO A 134 -6.78 11.04 -15.46
C PRO A 134 -6.79 10.33 -16.82
N LYS A 135 -5.72 9.61 -17.17
CA LYS A 135 -5.63 8.88 -18.46
C LYS A 135 -6.64 7.74 -18.57
N ASN A 136 -7.05 7.17 -17.46
CA ASN A 136 -7.95 6.03 -17.39
C ASN A 136 -9.35 6.44 -16.90
N ASN A 137 -9.53 7.72 -16.55
CA ASN A 137 -10.74 8.29 -15.99
C ASN A 137 -11.32 7.44 -14.86
N ARG A 138 -10.48 7.13 -13.88
CA ARG A 138 -10.85 6.35 -12.70
C ARG A 138 -10.10 6.85 -11.47
N TYR A 139 -10.59 6.48 -10.29
CA TYR A 139 -10.01 6.85 -9.02
C TYR A 139 -10.11 5.73 -8.00
N ILE A 140 -9.23 5.78 -6.99
CA ILE A 140 -9.24 4.94 -5.80
C ILE A 140 -9.03 5.83 -4.58
N ILE A 141 -9.36 5.30 -3.41
CA ILE A 141 -9.01 5.94 -2.15
C ILE A 141 -8.07 4.99 -1.40
N ILE A 142 -7.00 5.54 -0.83
CA ILE A 142 -6.17 4.81 0.13
C ILE A 142 -6.39 5.45 1.49
N GLU A 143 -6.87 4.65 2.44
CA GLU A 143 -7.06 5.07 3.82
C GLU A 143 -5.95 4.50 4.70
N PHE A 144 -5.31 5.37 5.47
CA PHE A 144 -4.32 5.03 6.48
C PHE A 144 -4.88 5.32 7.86
N ARG A 145 -4.75 4.38 8.79
CA ARG A 145 -5.04 4.58 10.21
C ARG A 145 -3.78 4.40 11.01
N LEU A 146 -3.42 5.42 11.74
CA LEU A 146 -2.22 5.45 12.57
C LEU A 146 -2.63 5.44 14.04
N PHE A 147 -2.37 4.31 14.68
CA PHE A 147 -2.54 4.07 16.11
C PHE A 147 -1.25 4.43 16.85
N ASN A 148 -1.24 4.37 18.18
CA ASN A 148 -0.03 4.60 18.96
C ASN A 148 1.01 3.45 18.82
N ASP A 149 0.55 2.29 18.41
CA ASP A 149 1.32 1.04 18.30
C ASP A 149 1.45 0.50 16.87
N GLY A 150 0.81 1.13 15.88
CA GLY A 150 0.88 0.63 14.52
C GLY A 150 0.19 1.45 13.44
N LEU A 151 0.43 1.04 12.20
CA LEU A 151 -0.16 1.57 10.99
C LEU A 151 -0.95 0.47 10.29
N GLY A 152 -2.21 0.75 9.95
CA GLY A 152 -3.00 -0.02 9.01
C GLY A 152 -3.36 0.81 7.78
N PHE A 153 -3.54 0.17 6.63
CA PHE A 153 -4.09 0.83 5.44
C PHE A 153 -5.02 -0.11 4.67
N ARG A 154 -5.87 0.49 3.84
CA ARG A 154 -6.73 -0.23 2.91
C ARG A 154 -6.92 0.53 1.61
N TYR A 155 -7.28 -0.19 0.56
CA TYR A 155 -7.75 0.34 -0.70
C TYR A 155 -9.27 0.35 -0.71
N ASP A 156 -9.88 1.50 -1.02
CA ASP A 156 -11.31 1.63 -1.27
C ASP A 156 -11.55 1.89 -2.76
N PHE A 157 -12.56 1.23 -3.30
CA PHE A 157 -12.95 1.30 -4.70
C PHE A 157 -14.38 1.89 -4.80
N PRO A 158 -14.50 3.23 -4.82
CA PRO A 158 -15.80 3.84 -4.98
C PRO A 158 -16.45 3.42 -6.30
N GLN A 159 -17.77 3.29 -6.30
CA GLN A 159 -18.50 2.91 -7.50
C GLN A 159 -18.29 3.94 -8.61
N GLN A 160 -17.84 3.48 -9.78
CA GLN A 160 -17.52 4.32 -10.93
C GLN A 160 -17.54 3.51 -12.23
N PRO A 161 -17.84 4.12 -13.39
CA PRO A 161 -18.01 3.37 -14.65
C PRO A 161 -16.76 2.60 -15.09
N ASN A 162 -15.55 3.18 -14.90
CA ASN A 162 -14.30 2.63 -15.43
C ASN A 162 -13.55 1.71 -14.44
N LEU A 163 -14.14 1.43 -13.29
CA LEU A 163 -13.61 0.50 -12.28
C LEU A 163 -14.77 -0.12 -11.47
N ASN A 164 -15.76 -0.65 -12.16
CA ASN A 164 -16.94 -1.25 -11.53
C ASN A 164 -16.76 -2.74 -11.27
N TYR A 165 -16.17 -3.45 -12.24
CA TYR A 165 -15.83 -4.87 -12.13
C TYR A 165 -14.38 -5.07 -12.58
N PHE A 166 -13.58 -5.71 -11.75
CA PHE A 166 -12.17 -5.99 -12.06
C PHE A 166 -11.67 -7.19 -11.25
N ILE A 167 -10.62 -7.82 -11.74
CA ILE A 167 -9.94 -8.90 -11.05
C ILE A 167 -8.54 -8.41 -10.68
N ILE A 168 -8.20 -8.48 -9.42
CA ILE A 168 -6.84 -8.18 -8.94
C ILE A 168 -5.95 -9.37 -9.31
N LYS A 169 -4.91 -9.10 -10.09
CA LYS A 169 -3.88 -10.07 -10.43
C LYS A 169 -2.81 -10.15 -9.34
N GLU A 170 -2.41 -8.99 -8.83
CA GLU A 170 -1.32 -8.87 -7.88
C GLU A 170 -1.51 -7.64 -7.01
N GLU A 171 -1.33 -7.77 -5.71
CA GLU A 171 -1.13 -6.64 -4.80
C GLU A 171 0.36 -6.30 -4.76
N ARG A 172 0.69 -5.02 -4.99
CA ARG A 172 2.05 -4.52 -5.09
C ARG A 172 2.48 -3.68 -3.88
N SER A 173 1.80 -3.86 -2.76
CA SER A 173 2.14 -3.18 -1.51
C SER A 173 3.49 -3.63 -1.00
N GLN A 174 4.37 -2.67 -0.74
CA GLN A 174 5.73 -2.90 -0.26
C GLN A 174 5.84 -2.52 1.22
N PHE A 175 6.71 -3.24 1.92
CA PHE A 175 7.13 -2.96 3.30
C PHE A 175 8.66 -2.97 3.32
N ALA A 176 9.29 -1.86 2.86
CA ALA A 176 10.74 -1.77 2.74
C ALA A 176 11.38 -1.58 4.12
N MET A 177 11.76 -2.67 4.74
CA MET A 177 12.36 -2.68 6.07
C MET A 177 13.73 -2.01 6.10
N THR A 178 14.13 -1.50 7.27
CA THR A 178 15.40 -0.77 7.45
C THR A 178 16.63 -1.66 7.44
N GLY A 179 16.46 -2.96 7.58
CA GLY A 179 17.55 -3.94 7.59
C GLY A 179 17.05 -5.36 7.44
N ASP A 180 17.97 -6.30 7.44
CA ASP A 180 17.68 -7.74 7.43
C ASP A 180 17.36 -8.22 8.85
N HIS A 181 16.13 -7.89 9.28
CA HIS A 181 15.66 -8.16 10.64
C HIS A 181 15.38 -9.64 10.86
N LYS A 182 15.39 -10.02 12.14
CA LYS A 182 14.88 -11.30 12.59
C LYS A 182 13.36 -11.36 12.34
N ALA A 183 12.89 -12.47 11.81
CA ALA A 183 11.50 -12.73 11.54
C ALA A 183 11.05 -14.03 12.17
N PHE A 184 9.83 -14.06 12.66
CA PHE A 184 9.11 -15.24 13.11
C PHE A 184 7.96 -15.46 12.14
N TRP A 185 7.96 -16.56 11.45
CA TRP A 185 7.01 -16.76 10.34
C TRP A 185 6.61 -18.22 10.19
N ILE A 186 5.49 -18.44 9.55
CA ILE A 186 5.03 -19.74 9.07
C ILE A 186 4.72 -19.62 7.57
N PRO A 187 4.83 -20.71 6.80
CA PRO A 187 4.30 -20.73 5.42
C PRO A 187 2.80 -20.45 5.43
N GLY A 188 2.32 -19.73 4.41
CA GLY A 188 0.88 -19.62 4.22
C GLY A 188 0.30 -20.98 3.82
N ASP A 189 -0.71 -21.44 4.55
CA ASP A 189 -1.48 -22.64 4.22
C ASP A 189 -2.93 -22.26 3.94
N TYR A 190 -3.52 -22.96 2.96
CA TYR A 190 -4.90 -22.69 2.56
C TYR A 190 -5.91 -23.23 3.58
N ASP A 191 -5.59 -24.33 4.25
CA ASP A 191 -6.54 -25.06 5.07
C ASP A 191 -6.34 -24.90 6.58
N THR A 192 -5.12 -24.93 7.09
CA THR A 192 -4.89 -25.12 8.53
C THR A 192 -4.14 -24.00 9.23
N GLN A 193 -3.15 -23.37 8.60
CA GLN A 193 -2.24 -22.40 9.25
C GLN A 193 -1.50 -22.99 10.48
N GLU A 194 -1.29 -24.31 10.52
CA GLU A 194 -0.82 -25.06 11.71
C GLU A 194 0.65 -25.47 11.63
N TYR A 195 1.46 -24.77 10.84
CA TYR A 195 2.89 -25.04 10.79
C TYR A 195 3.61 -24.53 12.04
N ASP A 196 4.71 -25.19 12.38
CA ASP A 196 5.64 -24.67 13.37
C ASP A 196 6.24 -23.33 12.93
N TYR A 197 6.39 -22.41 13.87
CA TYR A 197 7.06 -21.15 13.61
C TYR A 197 8.53 -21.36 13.26
N THR A 198 8.95 -20.70 12.20
CA THR A 198 10.36 -20.62 11.80
C THR A 198 10.95 -19.28 12.23
N ASP A 199 12.14 -19.32 12.77
CA ASP A 199 12.92 -18.17 13.21
C ASP A 199 14.11 -17.99 12.25
N SER A 200 14.14 -16.89 11.51
CA SER A 200 15.19 -16.62 10.52
C SER A 200 15.38 -15.12 10.25
N ARG A 201 16.34 -14.79 9.40
CA ARG A 201 16.42 -13.47 8.80
C ARG A 201 15.38 -13.32 7.68
N LEU A 202 14.95 -12.09 7.41
CA LEU A 202 14.03 -11.80 6.30
C LEU A 202 14.56 -12.31 4.95
N SER A 203 15.87 -12.14 4.70
CA SER A 203 16.55 -12.59 3.47
C SER A 203 16.53 -14.11 3.27
N GLU A 204 16.39 -14.89 4.35
CA GLU A 204 16.44 -16.35 4.34
C GLU A 204 15.07 -16.99 4.06
N ILE A 205 13.96 -16.26 4.33
CA ILE A 205 12.59 -16.79 4.26
C ILE A 205 12.32 -17.50 2.95
N ARG A 206 12.62 -16.87 1.82
CA ARG A 206 12.36 -17.46 0.49
C ARG A 206 13.08 -18.78 0.26
N GLY A 207 14.29 -18.91 0.79
CA GLY A 207 15.07 -20.16 0.72
C GLY A 207 14.47 -21.27 1.58
N LEU A 208 14.07 -20.94 2.80
CA LEU A 208 13.51 -21.85 3.77
C LEU A 208 12.07 -22.29 3.41
N MET A 209 11.29 -21.45 2.74
CA MET A 209 9.95 -21.80 2.28
C MET A 209 9.90 -22.95 1.27
N LYS A 210 11.02 -23.33 0.64
CA LYS A 210 11.08 -24.48 -0.26
C LYS A 210 10.80 -25.81 0.43
N ASP A 211 10.99 -25.84 1.74
CA ASP A 211 10.76 -27.02 2.58
C ASP A 211 9.34 -27.03 3.17
N ALA A 212 8.51 -26.05 2.87
CA ALA A 212 7.09 -26.04 3.20
C ALA A 212 6.33 -27.02 2.30
N ILE A 213 5.96 -28.17 2.87
CA ILE A 213 5.78 -29.44 2.14
C ILE A 213 4.31 -29.81 1.90
N THR A 214 3.34 -28.94 2.02
CA THR A 214 1.99 -29.33 1.63
C THR A 214 1.60 -28.80 0.25
N PRO A 215 0.80 -29.59 -0.51
CA PRO A 215 0.27 -29.14 -1.81
C PRO A 215 -0.56 -27.84 -1.73
N ASN A 216 -1.02 -27.52 -0.53
CA ASN A 216 -1.92 -26.42 -0.24
C ASN A 216 -1.19 -25.16 0.29
N SER A 217 0.11 -25.27 0.59
CA SER A 217 0.85 -24.10 1.03
C SER A 217 0.88 -23.05 -0.10
N SER A 218 0.32 -21.88 0.16
CA SER A 218 0.48 -20.75 -0.74
C SER A 218 1.95 -20.29 -0.65
N GLN A 219 2.82 -20.81 -1.44
CA GLN A 219 4.25 -20.43 -1.49
C GLN A 219 4.47 -18.99 -1.96
N THR A 220 3.60 -18.08 -1.56
CA THR A 220 3.80 -16.66 -1.80
C THR A 220 4.82 -16.15 -0.80
N PRO A 221 6.04 -15.89 -1.23
CA PRO A 221 7.00 -15.22 -0.38
C PRO A 221 6.45 -13.83 -0.04
N PHE A 222 6.47 -13.46 1.22
CA PHE A 222 6.38 -12.05 1.56
C PHE A 222 7.52 -11.34 0.82
N SER A 223 7.16 -10.54 -0.16
CA SER A 223 8.10 -9.76 -0.97
C SER A 223 8.31 -8.38 -0.35
#